data_938d00b898d0c783d66682bf5080d763
#
_entry.id   938d00b898d0c783d66682bf5080d763
#
_cell.length_a   1.000
_cell.length_b   1.000
_cell.length_c   1.000
_cell.angle_alpha   90.00
_cell.angle_beta   90.00
_cell.angle_gamma   90.00
#
_symmetry.space_group_name_H-M   'P 1'
#
loop_
_entity.id
_entity.type
_entity.pdbx_description
1 polymer ?
#
loop_
_entity_poly.entity_id
_entity_poly.type
_entity_poly.pdbx_seq_one_letter_code
_entity_poly.pdbx_strand_id
1 'polypeptide(L)'
;MTSMSKTVQRTALITAGGTGGHIFPGLAIAQALRDAGWQVHWAGGRGSLGQPSMESQLIPPQGFAFETIDFSGVRGKGVLTLLAMPVRLLRACWQSLGMLRRIRPDVVAGMGGYISFPIGLMSALLRTPLILHEQNSVAGIDRKSVV
;
A
#
# COMPACT_ATOMS: atom_id res chain seq x y z
N MET A 1 -5.07 -31.00 -30.09
CA MET A 1 -5.82 -30.11 -29.16
C MET A 1 -4.84 -29.59 -28.15
N THR A 2 -4.38 -28.38 -28.33
CA THR A 2 -3.45 -27.72 -27.41
C THR A 2 -4.29 -27.22 -26.25
N SER A 3 -4.15 -27.86 -25.09
CA SER A 3 -4.71 -27.37 -23.83
C SER A 3 -4.10 -26.01 -23.54
N MET A 4 -4.82 -24.94 -23.79
CA MET A 4 -4.48 -23.62 -23.28
C MET A 4 -4.63 -23.72 -21.75
N SER A 5 -3.52 -24.00 -21.09
CA SER A 5 -3.40 -23.81 -19.64
C SER A 5 -3.82 -22.36 -19.36
N LYS A 6 -4.95 -22.19 -18.72
CA LYS A 6 -5.43 -20.90 -18.22
C LYS A 6 -4.41 -20.49 -17.15
N THR A 7 -3.43 -19.71 -17.55
CA THR A 7 -2.47 -19.13 -16.62
C THR A 7 -3.28 -18.26 -15.66
N VAL A 8 -3.45 -18.72 -14.44
CA VAL A 8 -4.12 -17.92 -13.40
C VAL A 8 -3.25 -16.68 -13.20
N GLN A 9 -3.74 -15.54 -13.63
CA GLN A 9 -3.03 -14.27 -13.49
C GLN A 9 -2.94 -13.93 -12.01
N ARG A 10 -1.72 -13.85 -11.50
CA ARG A 10 -1.45 -13.45 -10.10
C ARG A 10 -1.59 -11.95 -9.95
N THR A 11 -2.04 -11.54 -8.79
CA THR A 11 -2.27 -10.12 -8.45
C THR A 11 -1.40 -9.72 -7.27
N ALA A 12 -0.69 -8.62 -7.41
CA ALA A 12 0.08 -8.00 -6.34
C ALA A 12 -0.49 -6.62 -6.00
N LEU A 13 -0.48 -6.30 -4.72
CA LEU A 13 -0.78 -4.97 -4.21
C LEU A 13 0.49 -4.37 -3.62
N ILE A 14 0.97 -3.28 -4.21
CA ILE A 14 2.06 -2.48 -3.66
C ILE A 14 1.47 -1.36 -2.84
N THR A 15 2.00 -1.12 -1.66
CA THR A 15 1.62 0.02 -0.83
C THR A 15 2.86 0.81 -0.43
N ALA A 16 2.88 2.05 -0.85
CA ALA A 16 3.92 3.00 -0.51
C ALA A 16 3.37 4.41 -0.64
N GLY A 17 3.83 5.29 0.22
CA GLY A 17 3.41 6.68 0.16
C GLY A 17 4.22 7.58 1.07
N GLY A 18 4.03 8.87 0.90
CA GLY A 18 4.62 9.92 1.71
C GLY A 18 5.95 10.45 1.22
N THR A 19 6.87 9.61 0.78
CA THR A 19 8.19 10.05 0.30
C THR A 19 8.67 9.23 -0.89
N GLY A 20 9.54 9.84 -1.71
CA GLY A 20 10.18 9.16 -2.83
C GLY A 20 11.00 7.94 -2.42
N GLY A 21 11.57 7.95 -1.22
CA GLY A 21 12.33 6.82 -0.67
C GLY A 21 11.51 5.53 -0.54
N HIS A 22 10.20 5.63 -0.39
CA HIS A 22 9.29 4.49 -0.38
C HIS A 22 8.71 4.21 -1.78
N ILE A 23 8.41 5.25 -2.53
CA ILE A 23 7.72 5.16 -3.81
C ILE A 23 8.60 4.56 -4.90
N PHE A 24 9.84 5.03 -5.06
CA PHE A 24 10.70 4.58 -6.16
C PHE A 24 11.09 3.10 -6.08
N PRO A 25 11.49 2.54 -4.92
CA PRO A 25 11.71 1.10 -4.81
C PRO A 25 10.44 0.29 -5.06
N GLY A 26 9.28 0.77 -4.58
CA GLY A 26 7.99 0.16 -4.86
C GLY A 26 7.67 0.14 -6.35
N LEU A 27 7.97 1.24 -7.05
CA LEU A 27 7.77 1.34 -8.50
C LEU A 27 8.65 0.34 -9.27
N ALA A 28 9.90 0.17 -8.86
CA ALA A 28 10.80 -0.80 -9.47
C ALA A 28 10.26 -2.24 -9.31
N ILE A 29 9.75 -2.59 -8.11
CA ILE A 29 9.13 -3.89 -7.85
C ILE A 29 7.84 -4.05 -8.68
N ALA A 30 7.00 -3.01 -8.73
CA ALA A 30 5.77 -3.03 -9.52
C ALA A 30 6.03 -3.29 -11.00
N GLN A 31 7.04 -2.64 -11.57
CA GLN A 31 7.46 -2.84 -12.96
C GLN A 31 7.97 -4.26 -13.19
N ALA A 32 8.83 -4.77 -12.31
CA ALA A 32 9.34 -6.13 -12.40
C ALA A 32 8.23 -7.19 -12.33
N LEU A 33 7.26 -7.01 -11.46
CA LEU A 33 6.11 -7.89 -11.34
C LEU A 33 5.22 -7.84 -12.58
N ARG A 34 4.97 -6.65 -13.13
CA ARG A 34 4.23 -6.49 -14.38
C ARG A 34 4.92 -7.19 -15.55
N ASP A 35 6.24 -7.04 -15.66
CA ASP A 35 7.05 -7.71 -16.70
C ASP A 35 7.02 -9.24 -16.55
N ALA A 36 6.86 -9.73 -15.31
CA ALA A 36 6.66 -11.14 -15.00
C ALA A 36 5.20 -11.63 -15.21
N GLY A 37 4.32 -10.78 -15.74
CA GLY A 37 2.93 -11.14 -16.06
C GLY A 37 1.94 -10.99 -14.90
N TRP A 38 2.32 -10.35 -13.81
CA TRP A 38 1.41 -10.08 -12.69
C TRP A 38 0.52 -8.87 -12.97
N GLN A 39 -0.70 -8.94 -12.48
CA GLN A 39 -1.54 -7.75 -12.35
C GLN A 39 -1.08 -6.98 -11.09
N VAL A 40 -0.77 -5.71 -11.24
CA VAL A 40 -0.26 -4.89 -10.15
C VAL A 40 -1.22 -3.75 -9.85
N HIS A 41 -1.64 -3.67 -8.59
CA HIS A 41 -2.36 -2.55 -8.01
C HIS A 41 -1.45 -1.77 -7.07
N TRP A 42 -1.69 -0.49 -6.95
CA TRP A 42 -0.98 0.38 -6.03
C TRP A 42 -1.96 1.06 -5.08
N ALA A 43 -1.68 0.97 -3.78
CA ALA A 43 -2.42 1.69 -2.77
C ALA A 43 -1.58 2.82 -2.18
N GLY A 44 -2.14 4.00 -2.16
CA GLY A 44 -1.51 5.21 -1.65
C GLY A 44 -2.49 6.16 -1.00
N GLY A 45 -1.97 7.23 -0.40
CA GLY A 45 -2.76 8.29 0.16
C GLY A 45 -3.34 9.21 -0.92
N ARG A 46 -4.48 9.82 -0.62
CA ARG A 46 -5.10 10.81 -1.49
C ARG A 46 -4.35 12.15 -1.50
N GLY A 47 -3.62 12.44 -0.42
CA GLY A 47 -3.07 13.76 -0.16
C GLY A 47 -4.00 14.63 0.68
N SER A 48 -3.68 15.91 0.78
CA SER A 48 -4.49 16.92 1.47
C SER A 48 -5.28 17.76 0.48
N LEU A 49 -6.28 18.48 0.97
CA LEU A 49 -7.03 19.47 0.16
C LEU A 49 -6.06 20.44 -0.52
N GLY A 50 -6.09 20.47 -1.85
CA GLY A 50 -5.22 21.34 -2.66
C GLY A 50 -3.79 20.84 -2.88
N GLN A 51 -3.39 19.73 -2.27
CA GLN A 51 -2.07 19.13 -2.47
C GLN A 51 -2.22 17.60 -2.64
N PRO A 52 -2.28 17.10 -3.88
CA PRO A 52 -2.30 15.68 -4.12
C PRO A 52 -1.02 15.02 -3.61
N SER A 53 -1.11 13.77 -3.18
CA SER A 53 0.06 13.02 -2.72
C SER A 53 1.04 12.76 -3.88
N MET A 54 2.31 12.57 -3.55
CA MET A 54 3.33 12.27 -4.56
C MET A 54 2.99 10.99 -5.33
N GLU A 55 2.57 9.94 -4.64
CA GLU A 55 2.16 8.67 -5.24
C GLU A 55 0.94 8.82 -6.16
N SER A 56 -0.02 9.67 -5.80
CA SER A 56 -1.21 9.90 -6.64
C SER A 56 -0.88 10.60 -7.97
N GLN A 57 0.25 11.30 -8.03
CA GLN A 57 0.73 11.96 -9.24
C GLN A 57 1.66 11.06 -10.07
N LEU A 58 2.52 10.27 -9.40
CA LEU A 58 3.56 9.50 -10.07
C LEU A 58 3.09 8.13 -10.58
N ILE A 59 2.15 7.48 -9.89
CA ILE A 59 1.82 6.08 -10.17
C ILE A 59 0.82 5.92 -11.32
N PRO A 60 -0.28 6.67 -11.42
CA PRO A 60 -1.24 6.49 -12.50
C PRO A 60 -0.65 6.65 -13.91
N PRO A 61 0.28 7.61 -14.18
CA PRO A 61 0.93 7.72 -15.49
C PRO A 61 1.74 6.51 -15.88
N GLN A 62 2.16 5.67 -14.91
CA GLN A 62 2.89 4.43 -15.17
C GLN A 62 1.99 3.27 -15.61
N GLY A 63 0.67 3.47 -15.63
CA GLY A 63 -0.30 2.47 -16.07
C GLY A 63 -0.70 1.46 -14.99
N PHE A 64 -0.37 1.70 -13.72
CA PHE A 64 -0.83 0.88 -12.60
C PHE A 64 -2.20 1.32 -12.11
N ALA A 65 -3.04 0.36 -11.72
CA ALA A 65 -4.29 0.64 -11.04
C ALA A 65 -4.00 1.26 -9.66
N PHE A 66 -4.52 2.46 -9.43
CA PHE A 66 -4.25 3.22 -8.21
C PHE A 66 -5.47 3.25 -7.30
N GLU A 67 -5.27 2.79 -6.07
CA GLU A 67 -6.26 2.76 -5.01
C GLU A 67 -5.93 3.81 -3.95
N THR A 68 -6.92 4.56 -3.51
CA THR A 68 -6.73 5.61 -2.50
C THR A 68 -7.27 5.20 -1.15
N ILE A 69 -6.52 5.52 -0.10
CA ILE A 69 -6.95 5.41 1.29
C ILE A 69 -6.89 6.80 1.92
N ASP A 70 -7.96 7.16 2.64
CA ASP A 70 -8.05 8.43 3.35
C ASP A 70 -7.29 8.37 4.69
N PHE A 71 -5.98 8.24 4.61
CA PHE A 71 -5.12 8.24 5.77
C PHE A 71 -3.90 9.12 5.49
N SER A 72 -3.64 10.09 6.34
CA SER A 72 -2.52 11.00 6.25
C SER A 72 -1.69 10.99 7.52
N GLY A 73 -0.38 11.20 7.38
CA GLY A 73 0.53 11.30 8.50
C GLY A 73 0.16 12.44 9.46
N VAL A 74 0.50 12.27 10.73
CA VAL A 74 0.16 13.21 11.83
C VAL A 74 1.24 14.25 12.11
N ARG A 75 2.35 14.25 11.38
CA ARG A 75 3.43 15.21 11.63
C ARG A 75 2.96 16.65 11.49
N GLY A 76 3.18 17.46 12.53
CA GLY A 76 2.89 18.89 12.54
C GLY A 76 1.40 19.26 12.70
N LYS A 77 0.55 18.31 13.05
CA LYS A 77 -0.88 18.55 13.28
C LYS A 77 -1.18 18.59 14.78
N GLY A 78 -2.06 19.54 15.19
CA GLY A 78 -2.36 19.81 16.60
C GLY A 78 -3.03 18.67 17.36
N VAL A 79 -3.30 18.90 18.67
CA VAL A 79 -3.87 17.95 19.63
C VAL A 79 -5.20 17.34 19.15
N LEU A 80 -6.06 18.12 18.48
CA LEU A 80 -7.34 17.63 17.93
C LEU A 80 -7.13 16.54 16.88
N THR A 81 -6.07 16.62 16.09
CA THR A 81 -5.74 15.59 15.10
C THR A 81 -5.27 14.29 15.77
N LEU A 82 -4.53 14.39 16.88
CA LEU A 82 -4.12 13.24 17.68
C LEU A 82 -5.33 12.55 18.32
N LEU A 83 -6.29 13.31 18.83
CA LEU A 83 -7.55 12.77 19.41
C LEU A 83 -8.42 12.07 18.36
N ALA A 84 -8.39 12.56 17.11
CA ALA A 84 -9.13 11.95 15.99
C ALA A 84 -8.39 10.76 15.37
N MET A 85 -7.15 10.48 15.75
CA MET A 85 -6.30 9.45 15.15
C MET A 85 -6.89 8.05 15.22
N PRO A 86 -7.46 7.58 16.35
CA PRO A 86 -8.09 6.26 16.41
C PRO A 86 -9.23 6.10 15.40
N VAL A 87 -10.08 7.12 15.24
CA VAL A 87 -11.19 7.10 14.28
C VAL A 87 -10.69 7.08 12.84
N ARG A 88 -9.67 7.88 12.56
CA ARG A 88 -9.02 7.90 11.22
C ARG A 88 -8.37 6.57 10.89
N LEU A 89 -7.70 5.95 11.85
CA LEU A 89 -7.09 4.64 11.68
C LEU A 89 -8.14 3.55 11.43
N LEU A 90 -9.23 3.53 12.21
CA LEU A 90 -10.34 2.61 12.01
C LEU A 90 -10.96 2.76 10.62
N ARG A 91 -11.15 4.00 10.16
CA ARG A 91 -11.65 4.27 8.81
C ARG A 91 -10.68 3.76 7.74
N ALA A 92 -9.38 4.02 7.91
CA ALA A 92 -8.36 3.53 6.98
C ALA A 92 -8.29 2.00 6.96
N CYS A 93 -8.40 1.34 8.11
CA CYS A 93 -8.49 -0.12 8.19
C CYS A 93 -9.74 -0.65 7.48
N TRP A 94 -10.89 0.00 7.66
CA TRP A 94 -12.12 -0.39 6.97
C TRP A 94 -12.01 -0.25 5.45
N GLN A 95 -11.44 0.86 4.97
CA GLN A 95 -11.18 1.07 3.56
C GLN A 95 -10.18 0.03 3.00
N SER A 96 -9.13 -0.26 3.76
CA SER A 96 -8.14 -1.29 3.42
C SER A 96 -8.77 -2.67 3.32
N LEU A 97 -9.64 -3.02 4.26
CA LEU A 97 -10.37 -4.29 4.27
C LEU A 97 -11.25 -4.44 3.02
N GLY A 98 -12.01 -3.41 2.68
CA GLY A 98 -12.85 -3.38 1.49
C GLY A 98 -12.03 -3.53 0.20
N MET A 99 -10.92 -2.82 0.12
CA MET A 99 -9.99 -2.88 -1.00
C MET A 99 -9.39 -4.28 -1.16
N LEU A 100 -8.85 -4.86 -0.08
CA LEU A 100 -8.25 -6.20 -0.10
C LEU A 100 -9.27 -7.30 -0.48
N ARG A 101 -10.50 -7.18 -0.02
CA ARG A 101 -11.58 -8.12 -0.39
C ARG A 101 -12.00 -8.01 -1.85
N ARG A 102 -11.93 -6.82 -2.42
CA ARG A 102 -12.26 -6.56 -3.82
C ARG A 102 -11.14 -7.00 -4.76
N ILE A 103 -9.89 -6.62 -4.47
CA ILE A 103 -8.72 -6.93 -5.31
C ILE A 103 -8.30 -8.38 -5.15
N ARG A 104 -8.39 -8.93 -3.93
CA ARG A 104 -7.92 -10.28 -3.57
C ARG A 104 -6.49 -10.54 -4.02
N PRO A 105 -5.52 -9.72 -3.59
CA PRO A 105 -4.15 -9.89 -4.03
C PRO A 105 -3.57 -11.20 -3.49
N ASP A 106 -2.70 -11.83 -4.30
CA ASP A 106 -1.93 -13.01 -3.89
C ASP A 106 -0.79 -12.63 -2.95
N VAL A 107 -0.32 -11.39 -3.03
CA VAL A 107 0.71 -10.82 -2.17
C VAL A 107 0.53 -9.33 -2.01
N VAL A 108 0.83 -8.83 -0.81
CA VAL A 108 0.91 -7.41 -0.50
C VAL A 108 2.36 -7.06 -0.19
N ALA A 109 2.90 -6.05 -0.84
CA ALA A 109 4.24 -5.53 -0.57
C ALA A 109 4.14 -4.13 0.05
N GLY A 110 4.42 -4.01 1.33
CA GLY A 110 4.52 -2.75 2.07
C GLY A 110 5.92 -2.18 1.97
N MET A 111 6.05 -1.03 1.32
CA MET A 111 7.33 -0.37 1.09
C MET A 111 7.64 0.70 2.15
N GLY A 112 6.79 0.82 3.16
CA GLY A 112 6.92 1.82 4.21
C GLY A 112 6.00 3.02 4.03
N GLY A 113 6.09 3.94 4.98
CA GLY A 113 5.18 5.06 5.10
C GLY A 113 3.93 4.73 5.91
N TYR A 114 3.25 5.78 6.35
CA TYR A 114 2.07 5.66 7.21
C TYR A 114 0.91 4.88 6.56
N ILE A 115 0.82 4.91 5.24
CA ILE A 115 -0.26 4.24 4.49
C ILE A 115 -0.13 2.71 4.52
N SER A 116 1.08 2.20 4.65
CA SER A 116 1.33 0.75 4.68
C SER A 116 0.83 0.08 5.95
N PHE A 117 0.68 0.82 7.05
CA PHE A 117 0.25 0.26 8.33
C PHE A 117 -1.18 -0.30 8.30
N PRO A 118 -2.23 0.47 7.96
CA PRO A 118 -3.60 -0.07 7.95
C PRO A 118 -3.77 -1.19 6.92
N ILE A 119 -3.10 -1.10 5.77
CA ILE A 119 -3.14 -2.14 4.74
C ILE A 119 -2.45 -3.41 5.23
N GLY A 120 -1.26 -3.29 5.82
CA GLY A 120 -0.52 -4.42 6.37
C GLY A 120 -1.28 -5.12 7.48
N LEU A 121 -1.90 -4.37 8.40
CA LEU A 121 -2.71 -4.92 9.48
C LEU A 121 -3.91 -5.73 8.93
N MET A 122 -4.62 -5.18 7.95
CA MET A 122 -5.76 -5.88 7.35
C MET A 122 -5.33 -7.08 6.50
N SER A 123 -4.17 -7.00 5.85
CA SER A 123 -3.58 -8.14 5.14
C SER A 123 -3.27 -9.29 6.08
N ALA A 124 -2.69 -9.00 7.24
CA ALA A 124 -2.42 -9.98 8.28
C ALA A 124 -3.72 -10.63 8.80
N LEU A 125 -4.75 -9.84 9.07
CA LEU A 125 -6.06 -10.34 9.50
C LEU A 125 -6.73 -11.24 8.46
N LEU A 126 -6.59 -10.92 7.17
CA LEU A 126 -7.11 -11.72 6.07
C LEU A 126 -6.20 -12.90 5.69
N ARG A 127 -5.05 -13.06 6.37
CA ARG A 127 -4.01 -14.05 6.05
C ARG A 127 -3.51 -13.93 4.60
N THR A 128 -3.52 -12.73 4.06
CA THR A 128 -2.90 -12.45 2.77
C THR A 128 -1.38 -12.36 2.98
N PRO A 129 -0.54 -13.04 2.18
CA PRO A 129 0.91 -12.93 2.27
C PRO A 129 1.37 -11.48 2.22
N LEU A 130 2.16 -11.07 3.19
CA LEU A 130 2.64 -9.70 3.37
C LEU A 130 4.17 -9.69 3.38
N ILE A 131 4.74 -8.88 2.52
CA ILE A 131 6.17 -8.58 2.48
C ILE A 131 6.34 -7.13 2.93
N LEU A 132 7.17 -6.90 3.93
CA LEU A 132 7.53 -5.57 4.38
C LEU A 132 8.98 -5.26 4.00
N HIS A 133 9.15 -4.17 3.29
CA HIS A 133 10.46 -3.64 2.92
C HIS A 133 10.72 -2.34 3.67
N GLU A 134 11.71 -2.35 4.55
CA GLU A 134 12.13 -1.19 5.33
C GLU A 134 13.50 -0.72 4.83
N GLN A 135 13.57 0.53 4.40
CA GLN A 135 14.78 1.13 3.83
C GLN A 135 15.57 1.95 4.86
N ASN A 136 14.99 2.20 6.02
CA ASN A 136 15.67 2.95 7.07
C ASN A 136 16.65 2.04 7.81
N SER A 137 17.82 2.57 8.10
CA SER A 137 18.86 1.87 8.90
C SER A 137 18.46 1.68 10.37
N VAL A 138 17.44 2.41 10.84
CA VAL A 138 16.91 2.33 12.20
C VAL A 138 15.58 1.58 12.16
N ALA A 139 15.45 0.55 12.99
CA ALA A 139 14.21 -0.19 13.14
C ALA A 139 13.10 0.74 13.65
N GLY A 140 12.09 0.98 12.83
CA GLY A 140 10.87 1.68 13.22
C GLY A 140 9.96 0.81 14.10
N ILE A 141 8.89 1.41 14.56
CA ILE A 141 7.87 0.72 15.40
C ILE A 141 7.30 -0.51 14.69
N ASP A 142 7.24 -0.48 13.37
CA ASP A 142 6.67 -1.55 12.54
C ASP A 142 7.50 -2.83 12.51
N ARG A 143 8.79 -2.74 12.82
CA ARG A 143 9.70 -3.90 12.81
C ARG A 143 9.51 -4.85 14.01
N LYS A 144 8.85 -4.38 15.07
CA LYS A 144 8.56 -5.22 16.24
C LYS A 144 7.36 -6.13 16.06
N SER A 145 6.62 -5.98 14.98
CA SER A 145 5.40 -6.74 14.69
C SER A 145 5.62 -7.96 13.80
N VAL A 146 6.86 -8.22 13.39
CA VAL A 146 7.21 -9.31 12.48
C VAL A 146 8.19 -10.25 13.19
N VAL A 147 7.67 -10.98 14.18
CA VAL A 147 8.30 -12.19 14.72
C VAL A 147 7.21 -13.23 14.86
#